data_d491615b5b756b2ab8c766d7ca588881
#
_entry.id   d491615b5b756b2ab8c766d7ca588881
#
_cell.length_a   1.000
_cell.length_b   1.000
_cell.length_c   1.000
_cell.angle_alpha   90.00
_cell.angle_beta   90.00
_cell.angle_gamma   90.00
#
_symmetry.space_group_name_H-M   'P 1'
#
loop_
_entity.id
_entity.type
_entity.pdbx_description
1 polymer ?
#
loop_
_entity_poly.entity_id
_entity_poly.type
_entity_poly.pdbx_seq_one_letter_code
_entity_poly.pdbx_strand_id
1 'polypeptide(L)'
;MLELWQTEWCPASRRVRQRLTELGIDYLIRQVPVEKDDRDALRAAVGTETIPALVFDNGEIAVGEEAILHLLDTALAEPAEADAHRQKAAKARRRYLEEECECSQPATP
;
A
#
# COMPACT_ATOMS: atom_id res chain seq x y z
N MET A 1 9.63 -5.74 12.86
CA MET A 1 8.36 -5.41 12.19
C MET A 1 8.66 -4.93 10.79
N LEU A 2 7.86 -5.33 9.83
CA LEU A 2 7.97 -4.86 8.45
C LEU A 2 7.82 -3.34 8.39
N GLU A 3 8.57 -2.70 7.49
CA GLU A 3 8.43 -1.27 7.24
C GLU A 3 8.01 -1.05 5.80
N LEU A 4 6.90 -0.35 5.63
CA LEU A 4 6.41 0.04 4.31
C LEU A 4 6.65 1.52 4.08
N TRP A 5 7.51 1.82 3.10
CA TRP A 5 7.78 3.18 2.64
C TRP A 5 6.78 3.50 1.54
N GLN A 6 5.94 4.51 1.77
CA GLN A 6 4.76 4.71 0.92
C GLN A 6 4.20 6.13 1.02
N THR A 7 3.21 6.43 0.18
CA THR A 7 2.39 7.64 0.32
C THR A 7 0.92 7.25 0.28
N GLU A 8 0.09 8.03 0.94
CA GLU A 8 -1.34 7.73 1.04
C GLU A 8 -2.06 7.83 -0.32
N TRP A 9 -1.66 8.77 -1.15
CA TRP A 9 -2.29 9.00 -2.45
C TRP A 9 -1.81 8.08 -3.57
N CYS A 10 -0.77 7.30 -3.33
CA CYS A 10 -0.22 6.40 -4.34
C CYS A 10 -1.07 5.13 -4.48
N PRO A 11 -1.67 4.87 -5.66
CA PRO A 11 -2.50 3.66 -5.84
C PRO A 11 -1.74 2.35 -5.61
N ALA A 12 -0.48 2.30 -6.00
CA ALA A 12 0.36 1.12 -5.78
C ALA A 12 0.61 0.89 -4.27
N SER A 13 0.86 1.96 -3.51
CA SER A 13 0.99 1.88 -2.06
C SER A 13 -0.29 1.35 -1.43
N ARG A 14 -1.45 1.81 -1.89
CA ARG A 14 -2.74 1.37 -1.38
C ARG A 14 -2.95 -0.13 -1.60
N ARG A 15 -2.61 -0.63 -2.78
CA ARG A 15 -2.76 -2.07 -3.08
C ARG A 15 -1.88 -2.93 -2.19
N VAL A 16 -0.66 -2.47 -1.90
CA VAL A 16 0.23 -3.16 -0.97
C VAL A 16 -0.34 -3.13 0.46
N ARG A 17 -0.82 -1.97 0.93
CA ARG A 17 -1.44 -1.88 2.25
C ARG A 17 -2.63 -2.83 2.37
N GLN A 18 -3.47 -2.87 1.35
CA GLN A 18 -4.62 -3.77 1.34
C GLN A 18 -4.18 -5.23 1.42
N ARG A 19 -3.16 -5.62 0.65
CA ARG A 19 -2.68 -7.00 0.69
C ARG A 19 -2.12 -7.37 2.06
N LEU A 20 -1.38 -6.48 2.70
CA LEU A 20 -0.89 -6.70 4.06
C LEU A 20 -2.05 -6.90 5.05
N THR A 21 -3.12 -6.14 4.88
CA THR A 21 -4.34 -6.32 5.69
C THR A 21 -4.98 -7.69 5.45
N GLU A 22 -5.11 -8.09 4.19
CA GLU A 22 -5.67 -9.41 3.84
C GLU A 22 -4.87 -10.55 4.43
N LEU A 23 -3.55 -10.40 4.47
CA LEU A 23 -2.64 -11.40 5.04
C LEU A 23 -2.54 -11.34 6.56
N GLY A 24 -3.15 -10.35 7.19
CA GLY A 24 -3.12 -10.18 8.64
C GLY A 24 -1.76 -9.77 9.17
N ILE A 25 -0.97 -9.03 8.39
CA ILE A 25 0.39 -8.66 8.75
C ILE A 25 0.42 -7.23 9.29
N ASP A 26 0.97 -7.07 10.47
CA ASP A 26 1.24 -5.76 11.04
C ASP A 26 2.51 -5.19 10.44
N TYR A 27 2.54 -3.87 10.25
CA TYR A 27 3.68 -3.20 9.65
C TYR A 27 3.76 -1.75 10.12
N LEU A 28 4.96 -1.20 10.03
CA LEU A 28 5.21 0.21 10.30
C LEU A 28 5.17 0.97 8.99
N ILE A 29 4.47 2.09 8.98
CA ILE A 29 4.43 2.97 7.80
C ILE A 29 5.51 4.04 7.93
N ARG A 30 6.32 4.19 6.87
CA ARG A 30 7.23 5.29 6.69
C ARG A 30 6.68 6.21 5.61
N GLN A 31 6.36 7.44 5.98
CA GLN A 31 5.85 8.42 5.03
C GLN A 31 6.99 8.94 4.16
N VAL A 32 6.75 8.98 2.85
CA VAL A 32 7.75 9.41 1.88
C VAL A 32 7.36 10.79 1.35
N PRO A 33 8.32 11.72 1.20
CA PRO A 33 8.01 13.03 0.62
C PRO A 33 7.44 12.94 -0.79
N VAL A 34 6.62 13.92 -1.15
CA VAL A 34 6.04 14.02 -2.49
C VAL A 34 7.13 14.14 -3.54
N GLU A 35 8.08 15.05 -3.31
CA GLU A 35 9.14 15.32 -4.26
C GLU A 35 10.22 14.24 -4.18
N LYS A 36 10.55 13.68 -5.34
CA LYS A 36 11.58 12.62 -5.41
C LYS A 36 12.93 13.09 -4.87
N ASP A 37 13.27 14.34 -5.12
CA ASP A 37 14.55 14.90 -4.67
C ASP A 37 14.68 14.94 -3.16
N ASP A 38 13.57 14.95 -2.44
CA ASP A 38 13.54 15.01 -0.98
C ASP A 38 13.54 13.63 -0.30
N ARG A 39 13.63 12.56 -1.09
CA ARG A 39 13.55 11.18 -0.59
C ARG A 39 14.89 10.60 -0.15
N ASP A 40 15.69 11.38 0.57
CA ASP A 40 17.02 10.95 1.02
C ASP A 40 16.96 9.79 1.99
N ALA A 41 16.00 9.79 2.91
CA ALA A 41 15.83 8.70 3.88
C ALA A 41 15.48 7.39 3.18
N LEU A 42 14.61 7.45 2.17
CA LEU A 42 14.25 6.28 1.37
C LEU A 42 15.46 5.75 0.60
N ARG A 43 16.20 6.63 -0.05
CA ARG A 43 17.43 6.22 -0.77
C ARG A 43 18.44 5.58 0.16
N ALA A 44 18.60 6.12 1.37
CA ALA A 44 19.51 5.54 2.36
C ALA A 44 19.05 4.16 2.82
N ALA A 45 17.74 3.97 2.98
CA ALA A 45 17.19 2.71 3.48
C ALA A 45 17.12 1.62 2.43
N VAL A 46 16.75 1.93 1.19
CA VAL A 46 16.46 0.93 0.14
C VAL A 46 17.24 1.11 -1.15
N GLY A 47 18.00 2.20 -1.28
CA GLY A 47 18.84 2.43 -2.45
C GLY A 47 18.12 2.98 -3.67
N THR A 48 16.86 3.34 -3.55
CA THR A 48 16.06 3.89 -4.66
C THR A 48 15.05 4.91 -4.12
N GLU A 49 14.48 5.69 -5.02
CA GLU A 49 13.42 6.66 -4.70
C GLU A 49 12.03 6.15 -5.07
N THR A 50 11.94 4.90 -5.51
CA THR A 50 10.67 4.29 -5.95
C THR A 50 9.84 3.86 -4.75
N ILE A 51 8.55 4.15 -4.80
CA ILE A 51 7.56 3.69 -3.82
C ILE A 51 6.49 2.85 -4.52
N PRO A 52 5.85 1.92 -3.82
CA PRO A 52 6.12 1.49 -2.46
C PRO A 52 7.39 0.65 -2.35
N ALA A 53 8.02 0.66 -1.17
CA ALA A 53 9.16 -0.20 -0.86
C ALA A 53 8.91 -0.87 0.50
N LEU A 54 9.17 -2.16 0.58
CA LEU A 54 8.93 -2.94 1.79
C LEU A 54 10.24 -3.51 2.30
N VAL A 55 10.53 -3.26 3.57
CA VAL A 55 11.71 -3.79 4.25
C VAL A 55 11.25 -4.87 5.23
N PHE A 56 11.74 -6.07 5.04
CA PHE A 56 11.40 -7.21 5.89
C PHE A 56 12.28 -7.26 7.13
N ASP A 57 11.83 -8.00 8.16
CA ASP A 57 12.54 -8.12 9.42
C ASP A 57 13.95 -8.71 9.26
N ASN A 58 14.13 -9.57 8.26
CA ASN A 58 15.43 -10.19 7.97
C ASN A 58 16.36 -9.29 7.13
N GLY A 59 15.93 -8.06 6.84
CA GLY A 59 16.70 -7.12 6.03
C GLY A 59 16.46 -7.22 4.53
N GLU A 60 15.65 -8.18 4.08
CA GLU A 60 15.28 -8.30 2.68
C GLU A 60 14.43 -7.08 2.26
N ILE A 61 14.64 -6.61 1.04
CA ILE A 61 13.98 -5.42 0.50
C ILE A 61 13.28 -5.78 -0.79
N ALA A 62 12.02 -5.35 -0.92
CA ALA A 62 11.28 -5.45 -2.17
C ALA A 62 10.83 -4.04 -2.58
N VAL A 63 11.08 -3.67 -3.82
CA VAL A 63 10.77 -2.34 -4.35
C VAL A 63 9.77 -2.45 -5.49
N GLY A 64 8.71 -1.67 -5.38
CA GLY A 64 7.64 -1.64 -6.36
C GLY A 64 6.54 -2.64 -6.04
N GLU A 65 5.35 -2.32 -6.52
CA GLU A 65 4.14 -3.11 -6.24
C GLU A 65 4.28 -4.58 -6.66
N GLU A 66 4.75 -4.82 -7.89
CA GLU A 66 4.84 -6.19 -8.41
C GLU A 66 5.78 -7.06 -7.59
N ALA A 67 6.96 -6.55 -7.29
CA ALA A 67 7.95 -7.29 -6.51
C ALA A 67 7.43 -7.59 -5.10
N ILE A 68 6.80 -6.60 -4.47
CA ILE A 68 6.26 -6.74 -3.12
C ILE A 68 5.14 -7.79 -3.10
N LEU A 69 4.17 -7.66 -4.00
CA LEU A 69 3.03 -8.57 -4.04
C LEU A 69 3.47 -9.99 -4.36
N HIS A 70 4.41 -10.16 -5.30
CA HIS A 70 4.95 -11.47 -5.62
C HIS A 70 5.59 -12.13 -4.41
N LEU A 71 6.40 -11.37 -3.67
CA LEU A 71 7.11 -11.87 -2.50
C LEU A 71 6.13 -12.25 -1.39
N LEU A 72 5.13 -11.42 -1.13
CA LEU A 72 4.11 -11.71 -0.14
C LEU A 72 3.29 -12.95 -0.51
N ASP A 73 2.90 -13.07 -1.77
CA ASP A 73 2.06 -14.16 -2.24
C ASP A 73 2.79 -15.50 -2.26
N THR A 74 4.10 -15.50 -2.50
CA THR A 74 4.90 -16.74 -2.51
C THR A 74 5.37 -17.15 -1.14
N ALA A 75 5.56 -16.21 -0.21
CA ALA A 75 6.09 -16.49 1.12
C ALA A 75 5.04 -16.85 2.16
N LEU A 76 3.79 -16.44 1.95
CA LEU A 76 2.75 -16.51 2.97
C LEU A 76 1.47 -17.13 2.44
N ALA A 77 0.86 -17.97 3.27
CA ALA A 77 -0.46 -18.52 2.99
C ALA A 77 -1.54 -17.50 3.34
N GLU A 78 -2.58 -17.47 2.54
CA GLU A 78 -3.69 -16.57 2.73
C GLU A 78 -4.56 -17.02 3.92
N PRO A 79 -4.79 -16.17 4.94
CA PRO A 79 -5.64 -16.54 6.05
C PRO A 79 -7.12 -16.57 5.65
N ALA A 80 -7.93 -17.22 6.49
CA ALA A 80 -9.36 -17.40 6.22
C ALA A 80 -10.12 -16.08 6.09
N GLU A 81 -9.65 -15.02 6.76
CA GLU A 81 -10.31 -13.71 6.72
C GLU A 81 -9.98 -12.86 5.48
N ALA A 82 -9.05 -13.31 4.66
CA ALA A 82 -8.60 -12.51 3.51
C ALA A 82 -9.74 -12.12 2.58
N ASP A 83 -10.64 -13.04 2.28
CA ASP A 83 -11.81 -12.76 1.43
C ASP A 83 -12.73 -11.71 2.03
N ALA A 84 -12.96 -11.76 3.34
CA ALA A 84 -13.79 -10.78 4.02
C ALA A 84 -13.20 -9.38 3.91
N HIS A 85 -11.89 -9.26 4.09
CA HIS A 85 -11.19 -7.98 3.91
C HIS A 85 -11.29 -7.49 2.47
N ARG A 86 -11.10 -8.38 1.50
CA ARG A 86 -11.21 -8.03 0.08
C ARG A 86 -12.59 -7.49 -0.28
N GLN A 87 -13.63 -8.18 0.17
CA GLN A 87 -15.00 -7.78 -0.09
C GLN A 87 -15.33 -6.43 0.53
N LYS A 88 -14.91 -6.23 1.77
CA LYS A 88 -15.13 -4.94 2.45
C LYS A 88 -14.36 -3.81 1.79
N ALA A 89 -13.12 -4.06 1.39
CA ALA A 89 -12.32 -3.07 0.67
C ALA A 89 -12.95 -2.68 -0.67
N ALA A 90 -13.44 -3.66 -1.41
CA ALA A 90 -14.10 -3.42 -2.70
C ALA A 90 -15.39 -2.61 -2.52
N LYS A 91 -16.17 -2.93 -1.50
CA LYS A 91 -17.39 -2.19 -1.17
C LYS A 91 -17.10 -0.75 -0.76
N ALA A 92 -16.09 -0.55 0.07
CA ALA A 92 -15.67 0.79 0.50
C ALA A 92 -15.21 1.64 -0.68
N ARG A 93 -14.43 1.06 -1.60
CA ARG A 93 -13.97 1.78 -2.80
C ARG A 93 -15.12 2.20 -3.69
N ARG A 94 -16.09 1.31 -3.90
CA ARG A 94 -17.28 1.67 -4.69
C ARG A 94 -18.05 2.83 -4.04
N ARG A 95 -18.17 2.78 -2.73
CA ARG A 95 -18.85 3.83 -1.98
C ARG A 95 -18.13 5.16 -2.09
N TYR A 96 -16.82 5.16 -1.95
CA TYR A 96 -16.01 6.37 -2.12
C TYR A 96 -16.10 6.94 -3.53
N LEU A 97 -16.06 6.08 -4.54
CA LEU A 97 -16.19 6.53 -5.92
C LEU A 97 -17.58 7.13 -6.18
N GLU A 98 -18.61 6.55 -5.60
CA GLU A 98 -19.96 7.09 -5.70
C GLU A 98 -20.05 8.46 -5.01
N GLU A 99 -19.48 8.58 -3.82
CA GLU A 99 -19.44 9.84 -3.09
C GLU A 99 -18.63 10.90 -3.85
N GLU A 100 -17.50 10.55 -4.39
CA GLU A 100 -16.70 11.44 -5.23
C GLU A 100 -17.49 11.89 -6.47
N CYS A 101 -18.21 10.97 -7.06
CA CYS A 101 -19.05 11.28 -8.21
C CYS A 101 -20.12 12.31 -7.84
N GLU A 102 -20.73 12.17 -6.69
CA GLU A 102 -21.70 13.13 -6.16
C GLU A 102 -21.04 14.47 -5.86
N CYS A 103 -19.84 14.45 -5.26
CA CYS A 103 -19.09 15.67 -4.94
C CYS A 103 -18.61 16.40 -6.19
N SER A 104 -18.32 15.68 -7.27
CA SER A 104 -17.87 16.28 -8.52
C SER A 104 -19.03 16.79 -9.38
N GLN A 105 -20.24 16.38 -9.08
CA GLN A 105 -21.41 16.96 -9.70
C GLN A 105 -21.58 18.38 -9.17
N PRO A 106 -21.79 19.34 -10.06
CA PRO A 106 -22.10 20.69 -9.59
C PRO A 106 -23.24 20.55 -8.59
N ALA A 107 -23.04 21.15 -7.43
CA ALA A 107 -24.00 21.09 -6.37
C ALA A 107 -25.37 21.29 -6.98
N THR A 108 -26.05 20.20 -7.10
CA THR A 108 -27.44 20.32 -7.48
C THR A 108 -28.10 21.19 -6.44
N PRO A 109 -28.62 22.30 -6.86
CA PRO A 109 -29.29 23.15 -5.93
C PRO A 109 -30.32 22.41 -5.13
#